data_a80a39b127c802820f6aae023194002b
#
_entry.id   a80a39b127c802820f6aae023194002b
#
_cell.length_a   1.000
_cell.length_b   1.000
_cell.length_c   1.000
_cell.angle_alpha   90.00
_cell.angle_beta   90.00
_cell.angle_gamma   90.00
#
_symmetry.space_group_name_H-M   'P 1'
#
loop_
_entity.id
_entity.type
_entity.pdbx_description
1 polymer ?
#
loop_
_entity_poly.entity_id
_entity_poly.type
_entity_poly.pdbx_seq_one_letter_code
_entity_poly.pdbx_strand_id
1 'polypeptide(L)'
;MSTLHPHLLDRRLRVVRTFVWVVLGVLVVAFFRTQILGHGKYQLQSESNRLRPIPLPAPRGIIFDRNGKVLADNVPGYTVSLLPGPEASLRATLARIAPVARLDSAAIQRVLQRARRAPYQPALVLGDAPFALVSALEERRIEIPGLLIQTEPKRYYPDSTVAAHLVGYLGEVTEGERATQRFGTVRLGGLVGKDGLEREYDDSLRGSDGVRFVEVSALGRMVREAEAVQTLEPVPGTELHTTIDLDLQRYVAHAFPAGQRGALLALNPNTGEVLALYSAPGFDPNAFVGGVSTDYWRSVNENPATPLLDRAIQTRYPPGSTWKLAIAAMALKRGIVTFRSHMPIPCRGGLQYGNRFFRCWSAEGHGDLTLTEAIAQSCDVYFYQLGIKLGVTSMLEDGNEWGFRGRTGVDLPSEIPSEFPTGPEYYDRLYGARRWTSAVALNLAIGQGENAQTLANMVRLYQMLASDGRVRPAYVVRPTTGVSLSLDLAPDQIAGLRQAMIAVVEQGTARGSRLTSLTMAGKTGSAQNPHGPDHGWFIGFGPAEKPEIVVGAIVEFAQHGTAVAPLVARTIAHYLGVDESVAAGLRVALPTDSAPQPFQLPILPRSDSLRSIQPPTDTLRVIPPPPTR
;
A
#
# COMPACT_ATOMS: atom_id res chain seq x y z
N MET A 1 32.77 -0.07 -95.58
CA MET A 1 33.46 -0.87 -94.57
C MET A 1 34.60 -0.03 -94.00
N SER A 2 34.41 0.58 -92.88
CA SER A 2 35.46 1.44 -92.22
C SER A 2 36.44 0.54 -91.48
N THR A 3 37.68 0.46 -91.95
CA THR A 3 38.76 -0.26 -91.30
C THR A 3 39.11 0.47 -90.04
N LEU A 4 38.72 -0.11 -88.92
CA LEU A 4 39.18 0.33 -87.55
C LEU A 4 40.71 0.17 -87.50
N HIS A 5 41.40 1.28 -87.35
CA HIS A 5 42.89 1.30 -87.17
C HIS A 5 43.30 0.48 -85.98
N PRO A 6 44.19 -0.53 -86.11
CA PRO A 6 44.62 -1.44 -85.05
C PRO A 6 45.16 -0.70 -83.83
N HIS A 7 45.83 0.41 -83.99
CA HIS A 7 46.41 1.25 -82.90
C HIS A 7 45.34 1.90 -82.03
N LEU A 8 44.16 2.14 -82.47
CA LEU A 8 43.07 2.66 -81.64
C LEU A 8 42.44 1.57 -80.79
N LEU A 9 42.37 0.34 -81.28
CA LEU A 9 41.91 -0.82 -80.53
C LEU A 9 42.86 -1.17 -79.40
N ASP A 10 44.18 -1.19 -79.70
CA ASP A 10 45.21 -1.45 -78.65
C ASP A 10 45.23 -0.38 -77.58
N ARG A 11 45.01 0.88 -77.91
CA ARG A 11 44.91 1.96 -76.93
C ARG A 11 43.67 1.82 -76.04
N ARG A 12 42.54 1.48 -76.65
CA ARG A 12 41.28 1.23 -75.88
C ARG A 12 41.42 -0.01 -74.98
N LEU A 13 42.01 -1.08 -75.46
CA LEU A 13 42.25 -2.29 -74.68
C LEU A 13 43.20 -2.03 -73.52
N ARG A 14 44.27 -1.21 -73.69
CA ARG A 14 45.15 -0.80 -72.61
C ARG A 14 44.42 0.03 -71.56
N VAL A 15 43.58 0.97 -71.95
CA VAL A 15 42.77 1.79 -71.03
C VAL A 15 41.82 0.93 -70.24
N VAL A 16 41.10 0.02 -70.90
CA VAL A 16 40.19 -0.91 -70.21
C VAL A 16 40.94 -1.82 -69.26
N ARG A 17 42.08 -2.38 -69.70
CA ARG A 17 42.92 -3.22 -68.84
C ARG A 17 43.45 -2.46 -67.61
N THR A 18 43.92 -1.24 -67.78
CA THR A 18 44.39 -0.39 -66.68
C THR A 18 43.22 -0.09 -65.74
N PHE A 19 42.05 0.25 -66.25
CA PHE A 19 40.87 0.49 -65.47
C PHE A 19 40.46 -0.75 -64.63
N VAL A 20 40.47 -1.93 -65.24
CA VAL A 20 40.18 -3.18 -64.52
C VAL A 20 41.20 -3.45 -63.41
N TRP A 21 42.51 -3.23 -63.68
CA TRP A 21 43.54 -3.38 -62.66
C TRP A 21 43.43 -2.36 -61.51
N VAL A 22 43.01 -1.12 -61.81
CA VAL A 22 42.73 -0.09 -60.79
C VAL A 22 41.54 -0.48 -59.94
N VAL A 23 40.45 -0.94 -60.56
CA VAL A 23 39.27 -1.40 -59.85
C VAL A 23 39.61 -2.62 -58.98
N LEU A 24 40.36 -3.60 -59.50
CA LEU A 24 40.82 -4.75 -58.73
C LEU A 24 41.71 -4.31 -57.57
N GLY A 25 42.63 -3.38 -57.78
CA GLY A 25 43.48 -2.81 -56.72
C GLY A 25 42.68 -2.15 -55.61
N VAL A 26 41.66 -1.35 -55.99
CA VAL A 26 40.75 -0.72 -55.03
C VAL A 26 39.97 -1.79 -54.23
N LEU A 27 39.47 -2.83 -54.88
CA LEU A 27 38.77 -3.94 -54.23
C LEU A 27 39.69 -4.71 -53.26
N VAL A 28 40.94 -5.01 -53.66
CA VAL A 28 41.90 -5.68 -52.79
C VAL A 28 42.21 -4.82 -51.55
N VAL A 29 42.40 -3.52 -51.73
CA VAL A 29 42.62 -2.59 -50.60
C VAL A 29 41.39 -2.51 -49.71
N ALA A 30 40.19 -2.47 -50.31
CA ALA A 30 38.94 -2.45 -49.54
C ALA A 30 38.75 -3.76 -48.76
N PHE A 31 39.02 -4.92 -49.39
CA PHE A 31 38.98 -6.21 -48.69
C PHE A 31 40.03 -6.33 -47.59
N PHE A 32 41.25 -5.90 -47.87
CA PHE A 32 42.32 -5.89 -46.83
C PHE A 32 41.92 -5.01 -45.65
N ARG A 33 41.38 -3.84 -45.93
CA ARG A 33 40.94 -2.92 -44.87
C ARG A 33 39.77 -3.51 -44.06
N THR A 34 38.79 -4.15 -44.69
CA THR A 34 37.61 -4.71 -44.00
C THR A 34 37.91 -6.04 -43.33
N GLN A 35 38.64 -6.96 -44.00
CA GLN A 35 38.83 -8.33 -43.52
C GLN A 35 40.06 -8.46 -42.62
N ILE A 36 41.10 -7.62 -42.77
CA ILE A 36 42.29 -7.71 -41.93
C ILE A 36 42.30 -6.60 -40.89
N LEU A 37 42.31 -5.32 -41.32
CA LEU A 37 42.42 -4.19 -40.39
C LEU A 37 41.11 -3.98 -39.58
N GLY A 38 39.95 -4.24 -40.18
CA GLY A 38 38.66 -4.09 -39.56
C GLY A 38 38.12 -5.36 -38.93
N HIS A 39 38.82 -6.50 -38.97
CA HIS A 39 38.38 -7.81 -38.57
C HIS A 39 37.68 -7.82 -37.19
N GLY A 40 38.36 -7.34 -36.15
CA GLY A 40 37.83 -7.33 -34.78
C GLY A 40 36.55 -6.52 -34.64
N LYS A 41 36.47 -5.36 -35.35
CA LYS A 41 35.25 -4.53 -35.35
C LYS A 41 34.07 -5.24 -35.99
N TYR A 42 34.27 -5.85 -37.16
CA TYR A 42 33.22 -6.53 -37.89
C TYR A 42 32.83 -7.88 -37.26
N GLN A 43 33.81 -8.54 -36.60
CA GLN A 43 33.54 -9.73 -35.82
C GLN A 43 32.63 -9.40 -34.61
N LEU A 44 32.96 -8.36 -33.84
CA LEU A 44 32.16 -7.89 -32.72
C LEU A 44 30.73 -7.48 -33.17
N GLN A 45 30.62 -6.81 -34.32
CA GLN A 45 29.33 -6.46 -34.91
C GLN A 45 28.54 -7.70 -35.35
N SER A 46 29.19 -8.69 -35.94
CA SER A 46 28.56 -9.96 -36.34
C SER A 46 28.07 -10.73 -35.12
N GLU A 47 28.90 -10.82 -34.07
CA GLU A 47 28.51 -11.48 -32.81
C GLU A 47 27.37 -10.72 -32.13
N SER A 48 27.43 -9.41 -32.04
CA SER A 48 26.36 -8.60 -31.46
C SER A 48 25.04 -8.67 -32.27
N ASN A 49 25.11 -8.88 -33.57
CA ASN A 49 23.93 -9.09 -34.41
C ASN A 49 23.31 -10.49 -34.26
N ARG A 50 24.11 -11.49 -33.92
CA ARG A 50 23.69 -12.89 -33.75
C ARG A 50 23.23 -13.18 -32.33
N LEU A 51 23.83 -12.57 -31.32
CA LEU A 51 23.52 -12.78 -29.92
C LEU A 51 22.41 -11.85 -29.44
N ARG A 52 21.46 -12.41 -28.71
CA ARG A 52 20.40 -11.64 -28.04
C ARG A 52 20.40 -11.96 -26.56
N PRO A 53 20.51 -10.91 -25.68
CA PRO A 53 20.37 -11.10 -24.26
C PRO A 53 18.90 -11.39 -23.89
N ILE A 54 18.68 -12.47 -23.16
CA ILE A 54 17.39 -12.80 -22.58
C ILE A 54 17.51 -12.61 -21.07
N PRO A 55 16.75 -11.73 -20.46
CA PRO A 55 16.76 -11.58 -19.01
C PRO A 55 16.23 -12.85 -18.33
N LEU A 56 16.88 -13.23 -17.24
CA LEU A 56 16.45 -14.26 -16.31
C LEU A 56 16.01 -13.57 -15.02
N PRO A 57 14.70 -13.39 -14.80
CA PRO A 57 14.21 -12.72 -13.60
C PRO A 57 14.62 -13.48 -12.34
N ALA A 58 15.12 -12.76 -11.34
CA ALA A 58 15.45 -13.34 -10.05
C ALA A 58 14.17 -13.73 -9.28
N PRO A 59 14.15 -14.87 -8.58
CA PRO A 59 13.13 -15.13 -7.58
C PRO A 59 13.17 -14.03 -6.51
N ARG A 60 12.00 -13.49 -6.19
CA ARG A 60 11.87 -12.47 -5.17
C ARG A 60 11.95 -13.10 -3.78
N GLY A 61 12.52 -12.43 -2.78
CA GLY A 61 12.59 -12.92 -1.41
C GLY A 61 11.21 -13.30 -0.87
N ILE A 62 11.12 -14.41 -0.16
CA ILE A 62 9.87 -14.87 0.48
C ILE A 62 9.58 -13.96 1.67
N ILE A 63 8.31 -13.63 1.92
CA ILE A 63 7.89 -12.89 3.10
C ILE A 63 7.19 -13.86 4.06
N PHE A 64 7.70 -13.93 5.27
CA PHE A 64 7.20 -14.80 6.34
C PHE A 64 6.55 -13.99 7.46
N ASP A 65 5.56 -14.57 8.11
CA ASP A 65 5.05 -14.11 9.39
C ASP A 65 6.05 -14.43 10.53
N ARG A 66 5.73 -14.05 11.76
CA ARG A 66 6.57 -14.31 12.95
C ARG A 66 6.73 -15.80 13.29
N ASN A 67 5.84 -16.66 12.79
CA ASN A 67 5.78 -18.10 13.04
C ASN A 67 6.33 -18.90 11.85
N GLY A 68 6.87 -18.25 10.82
CA GLY A 68 7.40 -18.91 9.60
C GLY A 68 6.32 -19.26 8.57
N LYS A 69 5.08 -18.78 8.71
CA LYS A 69 4.03 -18.93 7.69
C LYS A 69 4.25 -17.95 6.55
N VAL A 70 3.96 -18.39 5.33
CA VAL A 70 4.21 -17.60 4.13
C VAL A 70 3.12 -16.55 3.92
N LEU A 71 3.54 -15.28 3.82
CA LEU A 71 2.71 -14.13 3.42
C LEU A 71 2.80 -13.86 1.91
N ALA A 72 3.98 -14.04 1.32
CA ALA A 72 4.19 -13.91 -0.11
C ALA A 72 5.34 -14.82 -0.57
N ASP A 73 5.12 -15.56 -1.68
CA ASP A 73 6.05 -16.54 -2.24
C ASP A 73 6.21 -16.33 -3.76
N ASN A 74 6.96 -17.22 -4.40
CA ASN A 74 7.10 -17.29 -5.83
C ASN A 74 6.64 -18.67 -6.33
N VAL A 75 5.80 -18.68 -7.35
CA VAL A 75 5.36 -19.88 -8.03
C VAL A 75 5.87 -19.86 -9.48
N PRO A 76 6.19 -21.01 -10.09
CA PRO A 76 6.55 -21.05 -11.49
C PRO A 76 5.35 -20.61 -12.36
N GLY A 77 5.60 -19.72 -13.30
CA GLY A 77 4.60 -19.26 -14.26
C GLY A 77 5.20 -19.07 -15.64
N TYR A 78 4.39 -18.97 -16.66
CA TYR A 78 4.84 -18.85 -18.04
C TYR A 78 4.71 -17.42 -18.55
N THR A 79 5.78 -16.93 -19.15
CA THR A 79 5.83 -15.64 -19.83
C THR A 79 5.95 -15.85 -21.33
N VAL A 80 5.11 -15.17 -22.09
CA VAL A 80 5.16 -15.16 -23.55
C VAL A 80 5.69 -13.82 -24.03
N SER A 81 6.81 -13.85 -24.73
CA SER A 81 7.48 -12.67 -25.28
C SER A 81 7.83 -12.87 -26.74
N LEU A 82 8.15 -11.78 -27.43
CA LEU A 82 8.70 -11.79 -28.79
C LEU A 82 10.14 -11.27 -28.78
N LEU A 83 11.04 -12.00 -29.42
CA LEU A 83 12.41 -11.55 -29.62
C LEU A 83 12.44 -10.22 -30.38
N PRO A 84 13.44 -9.36 -30.10
CA PRO A 84 13.60 -8.10 -30.80
C PRO A 84 13.70 -8.28 -32.33
N GLY A 85 13.01 -7.42 -33.07
CA GLY A 85 13.01 -7.47 -34.53
C GLY A 85 12.35 -6.24 -35.14
N PRO A 86 12.34 -6.12 -36.48
CA PRO A 86 11.65 -5.04 -37.20
C PRO A 86 10.16 -5.01 -36.83
N GLU A 87 9.59 -3.83 -36.68
CA GLU A 87 8.17 -3.66 -36.29
C GLU A 87 7.19 -4.40 -37.22
N ALA A 88 7.46 -4.41 -38.53
CA ALA A 88 6.63 -5.14 -39.49
C ALA A 88 6.61 -6.64 -39.19
N SER A 89 7.75 -7.23 -38.81
CA SER A 89 7.85 -8.63 -38.40
C SER A 89 7.12 -8.91 -37.08
N LEU A 90 7.30 -8.05 -36.07
CA LEU A 90 6.59 -8.16 -34.80
C LEU A 90 5.08 -8.08 -34.99
N ARG A 91 4.60 -7.15 -35.82
CA ARG A 91 3.19 -6.99 -36.16
C ARG A 91 2.61 -8.24 -36.86
N ALA A 92 3.35 -8.82 -37.80
CA ALA A 92 2.94 -10.04 -38.50
C ALA A 92 2.89 -11.23 -37.52
N THR A 93 3.85 -11.34 -36.61
CA THR A 93 3.87 -12.40 -35.59
C THR A 93 2.73 -12.21 -34.58
N LEU A 94 2.47 -10.99 -34.13
CA LEU A 94 1.35 -10.67 -33.24
C LEU A 94 0.00 -11.00 -33.87
N ALA A 95 -0.16 -10.78 -35.19
CA ALA A 95 -1.39 -11.15 -35.91
C ALA A 95 -1.65 -12.67 -35.87
N ARG A 96 -0.61 -13.51 -35.79
CA ARG A 96 -0.74 -14.97 -35.66
C ARG A 96 -1.02 -15.40 -34.22
N ILE A 97 -0.46 -14.70 -33.22
CA ILE A 97 -0.67 -14.98 -31.80
C ILE A 97 -2.04 -14.50 -31.33
N ALA A 98 -2.53 -13.36 -31.85
CA ALA A 98 -3.73 -12.68 -31.37
C ALA A 98 -5.00 -13.56 -31.34
N PRO A 99 -5.31 -14.41 -32.33
CA PRO A 99 -6.49 -15.27 -32.27
C PRO A 99 -6.40 -16.33 -31.16
N VAL A 100 -5.18 -16.87 -30.92
CA VAL A 100 -4.94 -17.92 -29.91
C VAL A 100 -4.93 -17.33 -28.51
N ALA A 101 -4.25 -16.19 -28.34
CA ALA A 101 -4.10 -15.50 -27.06
C ALA A 101 -5.22 -14.48 -26.76
N ARG A 102 -6.21 -14.35 -27.64
CA ARG A 102 -7.33 -13.39 -27.54
C ARG A 102 -6.87 -11.95 -27.30
N LEU A 103 -5.80 -11.53 -28.01
CA LEU A 103 -5.29 -10.17 -27.88
C LEU A 103 -6.19 -9.20 -28.67
N ASP A 104 -6.60 -8.14 -28.02
CA ASP A 104 -7.27 -7.01 -28.66
C ASP A 104 -6.27 -6.05 -29.32
N SER A 105 -6.78 -5.10 -30.09
CA SER A 105 -5.95 -4.09 -30.77
C SER A 105 -5.13 -3.25 -29.79
N ALA A 106 -5.65 -2.98 -28.59
CA ALA A 106 -4.96 -2.21 -27.56
C ALA A 106 -3.78 -3.00 -26.99
N ALA A 107 -3.95 -4.31 -26.73
CA ALA A 107 -2.87 -5.18 -26.30
C ALA A 107 -1.74 -5.25 -27.34
N ILE A 108 -2.08 -5.42 -28.60
CA ILE A 108 -1.10 -5.40 -29.71
C ILE A 108 -0.32 -4.09 -29.74
N GLN A 109 -1.00 -2.96 -29.60
CA GLN A 109 -0.33 -1.64 -29.56
C GLN A 109 0.59 -1.50 -28.34
N ARG A 110 0.20 -2.00 -27.17
CA ARG A 110 1.07 -2.00 -25.97
C ARG A 110 2.35 -2.79 -26.21
N VAL A 111 2.26 -3.98 -26.81
CA VAL A 111 3.45 -4.80 -27.14
C VAL A 111 4.37 -4.07 -28.10
N LEU A 112 3.84 -3.46 -29.17
CA LEU A 112 4.63 -2.69 -30.13
C LEU A 112 5.28 -1.46 -29.51
N GLN A 113 4.57 -0.77 -28.61
CA GLN A 113 5.15 0.35 -27.85
C GLN A 113 6.30 -0.09 -26.94
N ARG A 114 6.16 -1.25 -26.24
CA ARG A 114 7.25 -1.84 -25.46
C ARG A 114 8.46 -2.15 -26.33
N ALA A 115 8.25 -2.78 -27.48
CA ALA A 115 9.32 -3.09 -28.43
C ALA A 115 10.06 -1.83 -28.92
N ARG A 116 9.35 -0.73 -29.16
CA ARG A 116 9.96 0.55 -29.56
C ARG A 116 10.78 1.19 -28.44
N ARG A 117 10.31 1.09 -27.18
CA ARG A 117 10.99 1.66 -26.01
C ARG A 117 12.24 0.86 -25.61
N ALA A 118 12.23 -0.44 -25.83
CA ALA A 118 13.32 -1.34 -25.50
C ALA A 118 13.70 -2.24 -26.70
N PRO A 119 14.31 -1.69 -27.77
CA PRO A 119 14.51 -2.37 -29.04
C PRO A 119 15.46 -3.57 -28.99
N TYR A 120 16.19 -3.74 -27.90
CA TYR A 120 17.14 -4.85 -27.71
C TYR A 120 16.64 -5.90 -26.71
N GLN A 121 15.46 -5.70 -26.10
CA GLN A 121 14.86 -6.62 -25.14
C GLN A 121 13.67 -7.37 -25.75
N PRO A 122 13.38 -8.62 -25.30
CA PRO A 122 12.17 -9.29 -25.68
C PRO A 122 10.93 -8.46 -25.31
N ALA A 123 9.99 -8.33 -26.25
CA ALA A 123 8.74 -7.60 -26.02
C ALA A 123 7.73 -8.52 -25.33
N LEU A 124 7.37 -8.23 -24.10
CA LEU A 124 6.38 -8.97 -23.32
C LEU A 124 5.00 -8.90 -24.00
N VAL A 125 4.43 -10.05 -24.30
CA VAL A 125 3.07 -10.23 -24.84
C VAL A 125 2.10 -10.57 -23.71
N LEU A 126 2.42 -11.59 -22.93
CA LEU A 126 1.65 -12.03 -21.76
C LEU A 126 2.59 -12.33 -20.61
N GLY A 127 2.35 -11.68 -19.49
CA GLY A 127 3.15 -11.85 -18.28
C GLY A 127 2.72 -13.06 -17.43
N ASP A 128 1.52 -13.61 -17.66
CA ASP A 128 1.02 -14.81 -17.00
C ASP A 128 0.15 -15.62 -17.96
N ALA A 129 0.79 -16.53 -18.69
CA ALA A 129 0.12 -17.34 -19.69
C ALA A 129 -0.34 -18.67 -19.08
N PRO A 130 -1.63 -19.02 -19.21
CA PRO A 130 -2.12 -20.34 -18.80
C PRO A 130 -1.42 -21.46 -19.58
N PHE A 131 -1.18 -22.60 -18.94
CA PHE A 131 -0.50 -23.75 -19.55
C PHE A 131 -1.15 -24.19 -20.89
N ALA A 132 -2.48 -24.19 -20.98
CA ALA A 132 -3.20 -24.53 -22.21
C ALA A 132 -2.85 -23.59 -23.38
N LEU A 133 -2.67 -22.30 -23.09
CA LEU A 133 -2.25 -21.32 -24.10
C LEU A 133 -0.80 -21.54 -24.51
N VAL A 134 0.08 -21.82 -23.56
CA VAL A 134 1.48 -22.14 -23.80
C VAL A 134 1.59 -23.36 -24.73
N SER A 135 0.86 -24.44 -24.44
CA SER A 135 0.82 -25.63 -25.29
C SER A 135 0.35 -25.33 -26.71
N ALA A 136 -0.72 -24.55 -26.85
CA ALA A 136 -1.25 -24.16 -28.18
C ALA A 136 -0.29 -23.28 -28.99
N LEU A 137 0.52 -22.45 -28.31
CA LEU A 137 1.54 -21.63 -28.97
C LEU A 137 2.77 -22.45 -29.33
N GLU A 138 3.17 -23.39 -28.48
CA GLU A 138 4.31 -24.29 -28.75
C GLU A 138 4.03 -25.23 -29.94
N GLU A 139 2.83 -25.78 -30.07
CA GLU A 139 2.43 -26.56 -31.25
C GLU A 139 2.63 -25.79 -32.56
N ARG A 140 2.45 -24.47 -32.54
CA ARG A 140 2.58 -23.58 -33.69
C ARG A 140 3.90 -22.83 -33.74
N ARG A 141 4.87 -23.19 -32.93
CA ARG A 141 6.14 -22.47 -32.79
C ARG A 141 6.86 -22.24 -34.13
N ILE A 142 6.80 -23.22 -35.03
CA ILE A 142 7.41 -23.11 -36.38
C ILE A 142 6.78 -21.97 -37.20
N GLU A 143 5.49 -21.71 -37.01
CA GLU A 143 4.74 -20.66 -37.70
C GLU A 143 4.90 -19.28 -37.04
N ILE A 144 5.42 -19.22 -35.81
CA ILE A 144 5.51 -17.99 -35.01
C ILE A 144 6.99 -17.63 -34.80
N PRO A 145 7.63 -16.94 -35.76
CA PRO A 145 9.04 -16.58 -35.64
C PRO A 145 9.25 -15.59 -34.50
N GLY A 146 10.33 -15.81 -33.74
CA GLY A 146 10.68 -14.94 -32.60
C GLY A 146 9.85 -15.19 -31.34
N LEU A 147 8.98 -16.20 -31.30
CA LEU A 147 8.28 -16.59 -30.08
C LEU A 147 9.27 -17.06 -29.02
N LEU A 148 9.19 -16.46 -27.85
CA LEU A 148 9.95 -16.79 -26.66
C LEU A 148 8.99 -17.11 -25.53
N ILE A 149 8.98 -18.36 -25.09
CA ILE A 149 8.24 -18.79 -23.91
C ILE A 149 9.26 -19.14 -22.83
N GLN A 150 9.10 -18.56 -21.64
CA GLN A 150 9.99 -18.77 -20.51
C GLN A 150 9.18 -19.15 -19.27
N THR A 151 9.73 -20.04 -18.45
CA THR A 151 9.25 -20.24 -17.09
C THR A 151 9.96 -19.22 -16.20
N GLU A 152 9.20 -18.41 -15.51
CA GLU A 152 9.70 -17.36 -14.63
C GLU A 152 9.07 -17.45 -13.25
N PRO A 153 9.80 -17.06 -12.19
CA PRO A 153 9.20 -16.96 -10.85
C PRO A 153 8.16 -15.85 -10.84
N LYS A 154 6.95 -16.20 -10.46
CA LYS A 154 5.83 -15.25 -10.31
C LYS A 154 5.47 -15.09 -8.87
N ARG A 155 5.28 -13.86 -8.46
CA ARG A 155 4.84 -13.55 -7.11
C ARG A 155 3.46 -14.13 -6.84
N TYR A 156 3.30 -14.70 -5.66
CA TYR A 156 2.04 -15.29 -5.20
C TYR A 156 1.76 -14.89 -3.75
N TYR A 157 0.53 -14.49 -3.50
CA TYR A 157 0.05 -14.04 -2.20
C TYR A 157 -1.06 -15.00 -1.73
N PRO A 158 -0.73 -15.97 -0.87
CA PRO A 158 -1.67 -17.04 -0.46
C PRO A 158 -2.96 -16.51 0.17
N ASP A 159 -2.83 -15.47 1.00
CA ASP A 159 -3.94 -14.88 1.75
C ASP A 159 -4.65 -13.73 1.04
N SER A 160 -4.27 -13.46 -0.24
CA SER A 160 -4.97 -12.51 -1.11
C SER A 160 -5.38 -11.21 -0.39
N THR A 161 -6.67 -10.95 -0.23
CA THR A 161 -7.22 -9.70 0.35
C THR A 161 -6.95 -9.54 1.84
N VAL A 162 -6.63 -10.61 2.57
CA VAL A 162 -6.45 -10.61 4.03
C VAL A 162 -5.26 -9.76 4.47
N ALA A 163 -4.16 -9.81 3.72
CA ALA A 163 -2.94 -9.08 4.02
C ALA A 163 -2.55 -8.06 2.93
N ALA A 164 -3.48 -7.70 2.04
CA ALA A 164 -3.20 -6.93 0.84
C ALA A 164 -2.48 -5.61 1.09
N HIS A 165 -2.96 -4.78 2.02
CA HIS A 165 -2.34 -3.48 2.32
C HIS A 165 -0.99 -3.65 3.03
N LEU A 166 -0.86 -4.69 3.84
CA LEU A 166 0.39 -5.01 4.53
C LEU A 166 1.47 -5.45 3.55
N VAL A 167 1.19 -6.49 2.73
CA VAL A 167 2.18 -6.99 1.77
C VAL A 167 2.36 -6.06 0.58
N GLY A 168 1.28 -5.41 0.13
CA GLY A 168 1.28 -4.58 -1.07
C GLY A 168 1.18 -5.42 -2.35
N TYR A 169 1.64 -4.87 -3.47
CA TYR A 169 1.60 -5.51 -4.78
C TYR A 169 2.76 -5.09 -5.66
N LEU A 170 3.00 -5.85 -6.71
CA LEU A 170 4.02 -5.57 -7.72
C LEU A 170 3.42 -4.90 -8.95
N GLY A 171 4.23 -4.09 -9.60
CA GLY A 171 3.90 -3.50 -10.90
C GLY A 171 5.14 -3.17 -11.72
N GLU A 172 4.97 -2.98 -13.02
CA GLU A 172 6.09 -2.55 -13.88
C GLU A 172 6.64 -1.20 -13.42
N VAL A 173 7.97 -1.07 -13.43
CA VAL A 173 8.64 0.19 -13.12
C VAL A 173 8.25 1.26 -14.15
N THR A 174 7.85 2.43 -13.68
CA THR A 174 7.54 3.58 -14.54
C THR A 174 8.80 4.36 -14.91
N GLU A 175 8.74 5.18 -15.96
CA GLU A 175 9.86 6.06 -16.35
C GLU A 175 10.22 7.05 -15.24
N GLY A 176 9.20 7.57 -14.52
CA GLY A 176 9.41 8.46 -13.38
C GLY A 176 10.13 7.78 -12.20
N GLU A 177 9.74 6.54 -11.88
CA GLU A 177 10.42 5.76 -10.85
C GLU A 177 11.86 5.43 -11.24
N ARG A 178 12.12 5.08 -12.50
CA ARG A 178 13.49 4.84 -13.01
C ARG A 178 14.37 6.08 -12.99
N ALA A 179 13.81 7.27 -13.04
CA ALA A 179 14.58 8.50 -12.87
C ALA A 179 15.08 8.70 -11.42
N THR A 180 14.57 7.93 -10.46
CA THR A 180 15.04 7.94 -9.07
C THR A 180 16.29 7.07 -8.90
N GLN A 181 17.12 7.41 -7.91
CA GLN A 181 18.28 6.60 -7.57
C GLN A 181 17.92 5.16 -7.20
N ARG A 182 16.78 4.96 -6.55
CA ARG A 182 16.31 3.65 -6.05
C ARG A 182 16.04 2.64 -7.17
N PHE A 183 15.42 3.09 -8.27
CA PHE A 183 14.99 2.21 -9.34
C PHE A 183 15.75 2.43 -10.66
N GLY A 184 16.81 3.23 -10.66
CA GLY A 184 17.59 3.57 -11.86
C GLY A 184 18.21 2.38 -12.58
N THR A 185 18.55 1.32 -11.85
CA THR A 185 19.14 0.09 -12.37
C THR A 185 18.09 -0.93 -12.85
N VAL A 186 16.81 -0.71 -12.54
CA VAL A 186 15.74 -1.63 -12.94
C VAL A 186 15.50 -1.53 -14.44
N ARG A 187 15.50 -2.67 -15.14
CA ARG A 187 15.22 -2.72 -16.58
C ARG A 187 13.79 -2.26 -16.88
N LEU A 188 13.54 -1.77 -18.09
CA LEU A 188 12.18 -1.49 -18.55
C LEU A 188 11.34 -2.78 -18.54
N GLY A 189 10.13 -2.71 -17.99
CA GLY A 189 9.27 -3.87 -17.78
C GLY A 189 9.66 -4.72 -16.56
N GLY A 190 10.72 -4.35 -15.82
CA GLY A 190 11.05 -4.97 -14.54
C GLY A 190 9.97 -4.66 -13.48
N LEU A 191 9.73 -5.61 -12.59
CA LEU A 191 8.74 -5.48 -11.53
C LEU A 191 9.37 -4.85 -10.29
N VAL A 192 8.64 -3.94 -9.67
CA VAL A 192 8.99 -3.28 -8.41
C VAL A 192 7.78 -3.26 -7.48
N GLY A 193 8.02 -3.19 -6.18
CA GLY A 193 6.97 -2.99 -5.19
C GLY A 193 6.28 -1.63 -5.36
N LYS A 194 4.96 -1.63 -5.36
CA LYS A 194 4.15 -0.42 -5.52
C LYS A 194 3.60 0.09 -4.21
N ASP A 195 3.37 -0.79 -3.24
CA ASP A 195 2.90 -0.45 -1.91
C ASP A 195 3.29 -1.53 -0.89
N GLY A 196 2.99 -1.33 0.38
CA GLY A 196 3.23 -2.26 1.47
C GLY A 196 4.69 -2.67 1.63
N LEU A 197 4.92 -3.85 2.19
CA LEU A 197 6.26 -4.43 2.41
C LEU A 197 7.01 -4.63 1.09
N GLU A 198 6.29 -4.96 0.01
CA GLU A 198 6.88 -5.10 -1.32
C GLU A 198 7.59 -3.82 -1.77
N ARG A 199 7.05 -2.65 -1.45
CA ARG A 199 7.66 -1.36 -1.79
C ARG A 199 8.71 -0.95 -0.78
N GLU A 200 8.42 -1.07 0.51
CA GLU A 200 9.36 -0.63 1.56
C GLU A 200 10.67 -1.38 1.46
N TYR A 201 10.61 -2.69 1.30
CA TYR A 201 11.75 -3.59 1.26
C TYR A 201 12.12 -4.07 -0.15
N ASP A 202 11.70 -3.35 -1.21
CA ASP A 202 11.92 -3.76 -2.61
C ASP A 202 13.38 -4.05 -2.93
N ASP A 203 14.30 -3.25 -2.42
CA ASP A 203 15.74 -3.38 -2.70
C ASP A 203 16.32 -4.69 -2.16
N SER A 204 15.80 -5.19 -1.02
CA SER A 204 16.19 -6.47 -0.44
C SER A 204 15.44 -7.63 -1.08
N LEU A 205 14.14 -7.45 -1.35
CA LEU A 205 13.27 -8.49 -1.88
C LEU A 205 13.51 -8.81 -3.36
N ARG A 206 13.89 -7.81 -4.18
CA ARG A 206 13.92 -7.94 -5.65
C ARG A 206 15.01 -8.89 -6.17
N GLY A 207 16.16 -9.01 -5.47
CA GLY A 207 17.31 -9.74 -5.98
C GLY A 207 17.97 -9.05 -7.19
N SER A 208 18.71 -9.83 -7.96
CA SER A 208 19.38 -9.34 -9.17
C SER A 208 19.13 -10.27 -10.34
N ASP A 209 18.53 -9.74 -11.42
CA ASP A 209 18.27 -10.51 -12.63
C ASP A 209 19.56 -11.07 -13.26
N GLY A 210 19.48 -12.29 -13.75
CA GLY A 210 20.50 -12.89 -14.60
C GLY A 210 20.29 -12.53 -16.08
N VAL A 211 21.23 -12.98 -16.91
CA VAL A 211 21.17 -12.82 -18.37
C VAL A 211 21.68 -14.07 -19.04
N ARG A 212 20.89 -14.61 -19.97
CA ARG A 212 21.26 -15.68 -20.88
C ARG A 212 21.33 -15.16 -22.30
N PHE A 213 22.30 -15.62 -23.05
CA PHE A 213 22.44 -15.21 -24.45
C PHE A 213 21.97 -16.33 -25.38
N VAL A 214 21.20 -15.97 -26.39
CA VAL A 214 20.75 -16.89 -27.44
C VAL A 214 21.23 -16.42 -28.80
N GLU A 215 21.55 -17.38 -29.67
CA GLU A 215 21.85 -17.10 -31.07
C GLU A 215 20.56 -17.04 -31.90
N VAL A 216 20.45 -16.00 -32.70
CA VAL A 216 19.32 -15.81 -33.61
C VAL A 216 19.78 -15.85 -35.06
N SER A 217 18.94 -16.44 -35.95
CA SER A 217 19.13 -16.40 -37.38
C SER A 217 18.87 -14.99 -37.95
N ALA A 218 19.20 -14.77 -39.21
CA ALA A 218 18.87 -13.53 -39.94
C ALA A 218 17.36 -13.22 -39.99
N LEU A 219 16.52 -14.23 -39.76
CA LEU A 219 15.05 -14.09 -39.69
C LEU A 219 14.56 -13.85 -38.23
N GLY A 220 15.47 -13.68 -37.26
CA GLY A 220 15.13 -13.48 -35.87
C GLY A 220 14.63 -14.76 -35.15
N ARG A 221 14.82 -15.94 -35.73
CA ARG A 221 14.47 -17.21 -35.07
C ARG A 221 15.61 -17.64 -34.16
N MET A 222 15.29 -18.06 -32.95
CA MET A 222 16.26 -18.67 -32.02
C MET A 222 16.81 -19.96 -32.66
N VAL A 223 18.13 -20.09 -32.76
CA VAL A 223 18.82 -21.24 -33.33
C VAL A 223 19.28 -22.18 -32.21
N ARG A 224 19.97 -21.62 -31.21
CA ARG A 224 20.49 -22.35 -30.04
C ARG A 224 20.85 -21.39 -28.92
N GLU A 225 21.14 -21.92 -27.76
CA GLU A 225 21.79 -21.18 -26.69
C GLU A 225 23.25 -20.86 -27.09
N ALA A 226 23.72 -19.68 -26.68
CA ALA A 226 25.08 -19.24 -27.00
C ALA A 226 26.06 -19.86 -25.99
N GLU A 227 26.53 -21.08 -26.25
CA GLU A 227 27.47 -21.80 -25.38
C GLU A 227 28.80 -21.04 -25.16
N ALA A 228 29.17 -20.19 -26.12
CA ALA A 228 30.42 -19.41 -26.04
C ALA A 228 30.35 -18.19 -25.08
N VAL A 229 29.16 -17.83 -24.59
CA VAL A 229 28.95 -16.69 -23.67
C VAL A 229 28.40 -17.21 -22.37
N GLN A 230 29.11 -16.94 -21.28
CA GLN A 230 28.70 -17.36 -19.95
C GLN A 230 27.34 -16.77 -19.56
N THR A 231 26.40 -17.62 -19.16
CA THR A 231 25.15 -17.21 -18.53
C THR A 231 25.44 -16.57 -17.19
N LEU A 232 24.89 -15.39 -16.95
CA LEU A 232 24.85 -14.79 -15.64
C LEU A 232 23.60 -15.29 -14.91
N GLU A 233 23.80 -16.11 -13.89
CA GLU A 233 22.69 -16.64 -13.11
C GLU A 233 22.01 -15.56 -12.27
N PRO A 234 20.69 -15.62 -12.07
CA PRO A 234 19.98 -14.70 -11.22
C PRO A 234 20.31 -14.93 -9.75
N VAL A 235 20.43 -13.85 -8.98
CA VAL A 235 20.62 -13.90 -7.53
C VAL A 235 19.27 -13.65 -6.85
N PRO A 236 18.71 -14.63 -6.12
CA PRO A 236 17.46 -14.46 -5.40
C PRO A 236 17.47 -13.27 -4.44
N GLY A 237 16.31 -12.69 -4.21
CA GLY A 237 16.13 -11.68 -3.17
C GLY A 237 16.23 -12.29 -1.77
N THR A 238 16.49 -11.43 -0.78
CA THR A 238 16.59 -11.81 0.64
C THR A 238 15.20 -12.06 1.21
N GLU A 239 15.04 -13.11 1.99
CA GLU A 239 13.83 -13.42 2.75
C GLU A 239 13.55 -12.32 3.79
N LEU A 240 12.28 -12.09 4.05
CA LEU A 240 11.81 -11.10 5.00
C LEU A 240 10.97 -11.75 6.08
N HIS A 241 11.38 -11.63 7.34
CA HIS A 241 10.63 -12.10 8.50
C HIS A 241 9.93 -10.90 9.15
N THR A 242 8.61 -11.02 9.32
CA THR A 242 7.78 -9.97 9.89
C THR A 242 7.38 -10.27 11.33
N THR A 243 6.88 -9.27 12.02
CA THR A 243 6.28 -9.40 13.36
C THR A 243 4.80 -9.82 13.32
N ILE A 244 4.23 -9.90 12.13
CA ILE A 244 2.82 -10.23 11.91
C ILE A 244 2.53 -11.65 12.39
N ASP A 245 1.40 -11.80 13.05
CA ASP A 245 0.79 -13.10 13.34
C ASP A 245 -0.30 -13.35 12.28
N LEU A 246 -0.03 -14.27 11.36
CA LEU A 246 -0.93 -14.52 10.23
C LEU A 246 -2.28 -15.10 10.67
N ASP A 247 -2.32 -15.86 11.75
CA ASP A 247 -3.58 -16.39 12.26
C ASP A 247 -4.45 -15.27 12.83
N LEU A 248 -3.84 -14.35 13.59
CA LEU A 248 -4.51 -13.15 14.07
C LEU A 248 -4.96 -12.27 12.89
N GLN A 249 -4.13 -12.09 11.86
CA GLN A 249 -4.46 -11.33 10.66
C GLN A 249 -5.69 -11.90 9.94
N ARG A 250 -5.74 -13.23 9.76
CA ARG A 250 -6.88 -13.95 9.18
C ARG A 250 -8.13 -13.82 10.04
N TYR A 251 -7.97 -13.97 11.35
CA TYR A 251 -9.07 -13.78 12.29
C TYR A 251 -9.67 -12.38 12.17
N VAL A 252 -8.83 -11.35 12.21
CA VAL A 252 -9.27 -9.94 12.08
C VAL A 252 -10.01 -9.71 10.77
N ALA A 253 -9.47 -10.19 9.65
CA ALA A 253 -10.10 -10.03 8.34
C ALA A 253 -11.48 -10.68 8.27
N HIS A 254 -11.64 -11.84 8.94
CA HIS A 254 -12.92 -12.56 9.02
C HIS A 254 -13.91 -11.90 9.99
N ALA A 255 -13.42 -11.43 11.14
CA ALA A 255 -14.25 -10.82 12.19
C ALA A 255 -14.64 -9.36 11.85
N PHE A 256 -13.96 -8.71 10.93
CA PHE A 256 -14.29 -7.33 10.54
C PHE A 256 -15.69 -7.27 9.90
N PRO A 257 -16.52 -6.27 10.23
CA PRO A 257 -17.91 -6.21 9.76
C PRO A 257 -17.99 -6.22 8.21
N ALA A 258 -18.70 -7.21 7.67
CA ALA A 258 -18.82 -7.39 6.22
C ALA A 258 -19.42 -6.16 5.53
N GLY A 259 -18.82 -5.73 4.41
CA GLY A 259 -19.25 -4.57 3.63
C GLY A 259 -19.00 -3.23 4.28
N GLN A 260 -18.45 -3.16 5.48
CA GLN A 260 -18.05 -1.91 6.13
C GLN A 260 -16.63 -1.49 5.70
N ARG A 261 -16.39 -0.17 5.77
CA ARG A 261 -15.07 0.41 5.56
C ARG A 261 -14.43 0.74 6.91
N GLY A 262 -13.13 0.59 6.99
CA GLY A 262 -12.40 0.92 8.21
C GLY A 262 -11.06 0.20 8.30
N ALA A 263 -10.48 0.19 9.49
CA ALA A 263 -9.21 -0.48 9.75
C ALA A 263 -9.11 -1.01 11.17
N LEU A 264 -8.24 -2.00 11.35
CA LEU A 264 -7.82 -2.50 12.65
C LEU A 264 -6.28 -2.60 12.67
N LEU A 265 -5.69 -2.16 13.77
CA LEU A 265 -4.26 -2.27 14.06
C LEU A 265 -4.08 -2.91 15.44
N ALA A 266 -3.29 -3.97 15.49
CA ALA A 266 -2.91 -4.65 16.73
C ALA A 266 -1.39 -4.62 16.88
N LEU A 267 -0.89 -4.30 18.07
CA LEU A 267 0.53 -4.30 18.38
C LEU A 267 0.83 -4.76 19.81
N ASN A 268 2.07 -5.22 20.00
CA ASN A 268 2.59 -5.50 21.33
C ASN A 268 3.02 -4.18 22.00
N PRO A 269 2.43 -3.79 23.15
CA PRO A 269 2.74 -2.51 23.79
C PRO A 269 4.16 -2.40 24.34
N ASN A 270 4.82 -3.52 24.60
CA ASN A 270 6.12 -3.55 25.25
C ASN A 270 7.29 -3.56 24.25
N THR A 271 7.05 -4.05 23.01
CA THR A 271 8.07 -4.15 21.96
C THR A 271 7.83 -3.20 20.78
N GLY A 272 6.58 -2.83 20.51
CA GLY A 272 6.17 -2.09 19.31
C GLY A 272 5.93 -2.98 18.08
N GLU A 273 6.07 -4.30 18.20
CA GLU A 273 5.78 -5.25 17.13
C GLU A 273 4.32 -5.12 16.66
N VAL A 274 4.11 -4.89 15.37
CA VAL A 274 2.78 -4.95 14.76
C VAL A 274 2.40 -6.40 14.57
N LEU A 275 1.32 -6.82 15.22
CA LEU A 275 0.83 -8.20 15.21
C LEU A 275 -0.20 -8.44 14.09
N ALA A 276 -1.02 -7.43 13.80
CA ALA A 276 -1.95 -7.43 12.69
C ALA A 276 -2.23 -6.00 12.21
N LEU A 277 -2.38 -5.82 10.90
CA LEU A 277 -2.80 -4.59 10.25
C LEU A 277 -3.78 -4.94 9.13
N TYR A 278 -5.04 -4.53 9.30
CA TYR A 278 -6.10 -4.82 8.35
C TYR A 278 -6.82 -3.53 7.95
N SER A 279 -7.04 -3.36 6.66
CA SER A 279 -7.82 -2.26 6.10
C SER A 279 -8.91 -2.80 5.17
N ALA A 280 -10.13 -2.32 5.32
CA ALA A 280 -11.31 -2.75 4.56
C ALA A 280 -11.92 -1.58 3.75
N PRO A 281 -12.38 -1.87 2.51
CA PRO A 281 -12.24 -3.13 1.78
C PRO A 281 -10.80 -3.37 1.33
N GLY A 282 -10.41 -4.63 1.20
CA GLY A 282 -9.14 -5.03 0.61
C GLY A 282 -9.22 -5.15 -0.91
N PHE A 283 -8.09 -5.48 -1.53
CA PHE A 283 -7.93 -5.79 -2.94
C PHE A 283 -7.15 -7.11 -3.08
N ASP A 284 -7.22 -7.75 -4.25
CA ASP A 284 -6.40 -8.95 -4.51
C ASP A 284 -5.05 -8.57 -5.14
N PRO A 285 -3.93 -8.69 -4.41
CA PRO A 285 -2.61 -8.40 -4.96
C PRO A 285 -2.21 -9.36 -6.09
N ASN A 286 -2.76 -10.59 -6.14
CA ASN A 286 -2.50 -11.53 -7.23
C ASN A 286 -3.03 -11.01 -8.57
N ALA A 287 -4.09 -10.20 -8.58
CA ALA A 287 -4.64 -9.62 -9.80
C ALA A 287 -3.69 -8.62 -10.51
N PHE A 288 -2.60 -8.21 -9.85
CA PHE A 288 -1.56 -7.36 -10.44
C PHE A 288 -0.39 -8.17 -11.02
N VAL A 289 -0.29 -9.45 -10.68
CA VAL A 289 0.81 -10.32 -11.12
C VAL A 289 0.64 -10.62 -12.60
N GLY A 290 1.72 -10.43 -13.37
CA GLY A 290 1.71 -10.62 -14.82
C GLY A 290 1.05 -9.50 -15.62
N GLY A 291 0.58 -8.44 -14.95
CA GLY A 291 -0.06 -7.27 -15.54
C GLY A 291 -1.55 -7.16 -15.17
N VAL A 292 -1.93 -6.03 -14.65
CA VAL A 292 -3.32 -5.76 -14.25
C VAL A 292 -4.23 -5.58 -15.47
N SER A 293 -5.40 -6.23 -15.47
CA SER A 293 -6.41 -5.99 -16.50
C SER A 293 -7.03 -4.60 -16.34
N THR A 294 -7.43 -3.98 -17.45
CA THR A 294 -8.08 -2.65 -17.44
C THR A 294 -9.35 -2.64 -16.59
N ASP A 295 -10.12 -3.72 -16.64
CA ASP A 295 -11.38 -3.83 -15.88
C ASP A 295 -11.12 -3.96 -14.37
N TYR A 296 -10.14 -4.78 -13.96
CA TYR A 296 -9.78 -4.87 -12.55
C TYR A 296 -9.18 -3.55 -12.04
N TRP A 297 -8.27 -2.93 -12.82
CA TRP A 297 -7.74 -1.60 -12.46
C TRP A 297 -8.85 -0.58 -12.25
N ARG A 298 -9.82 -0.53 -13.16
CA ARG A 298 -10.98 0.36 -13.03
C ARG A 298 -11.81 0.02 -11.80
N SER A 299 -12.05 -1.26 -11.54
CA SER A 299 -12.86 -1.72 -10.39
C SER A 299 -12.26 -1.36 -9.03
N VAL A 300 -10.93 -1.22 -8.92
CA VAL A 300 -10.28 -0.81 -7.67
C VAL A 300 -9.98 0.69 -7.62
N ASN A 301 -9.63 1.32 -8.74
CA ASN A 301 -9.22 2.72 -8.79
C ASN A 301 -10.40 3.70 -8.83
N GLU A 302 -11.50 3.34 -9.49
CA GLU A 302 -12.72 4.16 -9.58
C GLU A 302 -13.76 3.78 -8.50
N ASN A 303 -13.45 2.83 -7.63
CA ASN A 303 -14.35 2.37 -6.57
C ASN A 303 -14.48 3.44 -5.47
N PRO A 304 -15.70 3.92 -5.17
CA PRO A 304 -15.92 4.91 -4.10
C PRO A 304 -15.49 4.41 -2.71
N ALA A 305 -15.39 3.10 -2.51
CA ALA A 305 -14.89 2.51 -1.26
C ALA A 305 -13.35 2.52 -1.17
N THR A 306 -12.64 2.96 -2.23
CA THR A 306 -11.17 3.12 -2.26
C THR A 306 -10.40 1.91 -1.69
N PRO A 307 -10.50 0.72 -2.32
CA PRO A 307 -9.91 -0.51 -1.77
C PRO A 307 -8.38 -0.51 -1.73
N LEU A 308 -7.71 0.35 -2.48
CA LEU A 308 -6.25 0.48 -2.44
C LEU A 308 -5.74 1.33 -1.25
N LEU A 309 -6.63 1.99 -0.52
CA LEU A 309 -6.28 2.89 0.58
C LEU A 309 -6.08 2.12 1.89
N ASP A 310 -4.88 2.18 2.46
CA ASP A 310 -4.64 1.69 3.82
C ASP A 310 -5.17 2.69 4.86
N ARG A 311 -6.35 2.39 5.39
CA ARG A 311 -7.02 3.26 6.36
C ARG A 311 -6.35 3.32 7.73
N ALA A 312 -5.44 2.40 8.03
CA ALA A 312 -4.72 2.39 9.29
C ALA A 312 -3.69 3.52 9.36
N ILE A 313 -3.04 3.85 8.24
CA ILE A 313 -1.92 4.79 8.17
C ILE A 313 -2.08 5.92 7.15
N GLN A 314 -3.03 5.78 6.21
CA GLN A 314 -3.21 6.74 5.09
C GLN A 314 -4.53 7.54 5.18
N THR A 315 -5.27 7.41 6.28
CA THR A 315 -6.51 8.19 6.48
C THR A 315 -6.51 8.83 7.86
N ARG A 316 -7.06 10.02 7.94
CA ARG A 316 -7.21 10.78 9.18
C ARG A 316 -8.68 10.94 9.50
N TYR A 317 -9.01 10.78 10.76
CA TYR A 317 -10.36 10.94 11.29
C TYR A 317 -10.32 11.74 12.59
N PRO A 318 -11.36 12.51 12.93
CA PRO A 318 -11.48 13.04 14.28
C PRO A 318 -11.44 11.87 15.28
N PRO A 319 -10.61 11.92 16.32
CA PRO A 319 -10.52 10.81 17.27
C PRO A 319 -11.74 10.70 18.18
N GLY A 320 -12.55 11.74 18.27
CA GLY A 320 -13.71 11.79 19.16
C GLY A 320 -13.35 11.47 20.61
N SER A 321 -14.24 10.79 21.31
CA SER A 321 -14.05 10.50 22.75
C SER A 321 -12.86 9.62 23.10
N THR A 322 -12.17 8.97 22.12
CA THR A 322 -10.92 8.27 22.41
C THR A 322 -9.80 9.24 22.78
N TRP A 323 -9.89 10.49 22.34
CA TRP A 323 -8.98 11.59 22.67
C TRP A 323 -9.05 12.07 24.11
N LYS A 324 -10.18 11.84 24.80
CA LYS A 324 -10.37 12.28 26.20
C LYS A 324 -9.30 11.75 27.15
N LEU A 325 -8.69 10.60 26.82
CA LEU A 325 -7.57 10.07 27.58
C LEU A 325 -6.31 10.94 27.45
N ALA A 326 -6.05 11.51 26.26
CA ALA A 326 -4.96 12.48 26.09
C ALA A 326 -5.21 13.74 26.93
N ILE A 327 -6.44 14.27 26.92
CA ILE A 327 -6.81 15.44 27.72
C ILE A 327 -6.71 15.16 29.22
N ALA A 328 -7.16 14.00 29.68
CA ALA A 328 -7.01 13.58 31.07
C ALA A 328 -5.53 13.47 31.45
N ALA A 329 -4.70 12.86 30.60
CA ALA A 329 -3.26 12.74 30.80
C ALA A 329 -2.56 14.11 30.88
N MET A 330 -2.88 15.05 29.97
CA MET A 330 -2.36 16.43 29.99
C MET A 330 -2.72 17.16 31.28
N ALA A 331 -3.97 17.03 31.73
CA ALA A 331 -4.44 17.67 32.95
C ALA A 331 -3.81 17.06 34.23
N LEU A 332 -3.57 15.74 34.24
CA LEU A 332 -2.84 15.05 35.33
C LEU A 332 -1.36 15.43 35.34
N LYS A 333 -0.67 15.44 34.19
CA LYS A 333 0.72 15.90 34.04
C LYS A 333 0.92 17.31 34.62
N ARG A 334 -0.04 18.20 34.39
CA ARG A 334 0.00 19.60 34.82
C ARG A 334 -0.56 19.80 36.26
N GLY A 335 -1.00 18.76 36.95
CA GLY A 335 -1.55 18.83 38.29
C GLY A 335 -2.88 19.61 38.39
N ILE A 336 -3.60 19.79 37.27
CA ILE A 336 -4.87 20.53 37.23
C ILE A 336 -5.99 19.74 37.91
N VAL A 337 -5.94 18.41 37.81
CA VAL A 337 -6.91 17.49 38.38
C VAL A 337 -6.24 16.25 38.97
N THR A 338 -6.97 15.56 39.85
CA THR A 338 -6.71 14.21 40.31
C THR A 338 -7.84 13.28 39.83
N PHE A 339 -7.71 11.99 40.01
CA PHE A 339 -8.78 11.03 39.64
C PHE A 339 -10.10 11.24 40.39
N ARG A 340 -10.05 11.92 41.56
CA ARG A 340 -11.22 12.26 42.40
C ARG A 340 -11.75 13.68 42.16
N SER A 341 -11.17 14.43 41.25
CA SER A 341 -11.59 15.83 41.02
C SER A 341 -12.95 15.87 40.30
N HIS A 342 -13.82 16.74 40.81
CA HIS A 342 -15.11 17.10 40.21
C HIS A 342 -14.98 18.40 39.44
N MET A 343 -15.90 18.62 38.50
CA MET A 343 -16.02 19.90 37.78
C MET A 343 -17.07 20.78 38.45
N PRO A 344 -16.93 22.11 38.35
CA PRO A 344 -17.86 23.06 39.01
C PRO A 344 -19.31 22.90 38.60
N ILE A 345 -19.56 22.49 37.35
CA ILE A 345 -20.92 22.35 36.80
C ILE A 345 -21.19 20.85 36.54
N PRO A 346 -22.12 20.22 37.30
CA PRO A 346 -22.57 18.86 37.02
C PRO A 346 -23.17 18.73 35.62
N CYS A 347 -23.03 17.56 35.00
CA CYS A 347 -23.59 17.30 33.69
C CYS A 347 -25.12 17.16 33.73
N ARG A 348 -25.82 18.08 33.10
CA ARG A 348 -27.27 18.08 32.90
C ARG A 348 -27.63 18.04 31.42
N GLY A 349 -26.93 17.22 30.61
CA GLY A 349 -27.16 17.08 29.18
C GLY A 349 -26.40 18.07 28.30
N GLY A 350 -25.70 19.04 28.87
CA GLY A 350 -24.88 20.01 28.14
C GLY A 350 -24.31 21.10 29.01
N LEU A 351 -23.52 21.97 28.39
CA LEU A 351 -22.86 23.13 29.01
C LEU A 351 -23.14 24.39 28.20
N GLN A 352 -23.69 25.43 28.85
CA GLN A 352 -23.76 26.76 28.25
C GLN A 352 -22.40 27.42 28.35
N TYR A 353 -21.80 27.82 27.23
CA TYR A 353 -20.56 28.57 27.18
C TYR A 353 -20.67 29.72 26.19
N GLY A 354 -20.56 30.94 26.69
CA GLY A 354 -20.91 32.13 25.93
C GLY A 354 -22.37 32.09 25.44
N ASN A 355 -22.57 32.31 24.16
CA ASN A 355 -23.90 32.29 23.51
C ASN A 355 -24.27 30.93 22.91
N ARG A 356 -23.45 29.87 23.13
CA ARG A 356 -23.65 28.57 22.55
C ARG A 356 -23.84 27.48 23.60
N PHE A 357 -24.79 26.57 23.36
CA PHE A 357 -25.02 25.39 24.16
C PHE A 357 -24.27 24.19 23.56
N PHE A 358 -23.33 23.62 24.30
CA PHE A 358 -22.55 22.44 23.95
C PHE A 358 -23.20 21.21 24.56
N ARG A 359 -23.74 20.34 23.72
CA ARG A 359 -24.47 19.14 24.15
C ARG A 359 -23.52 18.07 24.66
N CYS A 360 -24.01 17.27 25.65
CA CYS A 360 -23.47 15.96 25.96
C CYS A 360 -24.18 14.89 25.13
N TRP A 361 -23.56 13.75 24.95
CA TRP A 361 -24.19 12.62 24.26
C TRP A 361 -25.41 12.08 25.04
N SER A 362 -25.41 12.16 26.39
CA SER A 362 -26.58 11.88 27.23
C SER A 362 -27.39 13.16 27.40
N ALA A 363 -28.62 13.18 26.90
CA ALA A 363 -29.51 14.32 27.03
C ALA A 363 -29.98 14.55 28.49
N GLU A 364 -30.08 13.49 29.26
CA GLU A 364 -30.47 13.54 30.68
C GLU A 364 -29.30 13.99 31.59
N GLY A 365 -28.07 13.93 31.05
CA GLY A 365 -26.86 14.22 31.78
C GLY A 365 -26.33 13.04 32.57
N HIS A 366 -25.20 13.26 33.22
CA HIS A 366 -24.48 12.25 34.01
C HIS A 366 -24.36 12.63 35.50
N GLY A 367 -24.87 13.80 35.87
CA GLY A 367 -24.73 14.32 37.25
C GLY A 367 -23.34 14.85 37.53
N ASP A 368 -22.98 14.79 38.80
CA ASP A 368 -21.68 15.16 39.34
C ASP A 368 -20.73 13.96 39.28
N LEU A 369 -19.65 14.07 38.53
CA LEU A 369 -18.72 12.99 38.26
C LEU A 369 -17.31 13.35 38.68
N THR A 370 -16.57 12.36 39.19
CA THR A 370 -15.11 12.38 39.27
C THR A 370 -14.48 12.21 37.88
N LEU A 371 -13.16 12.48 37.77
CA LEU A 371 -12.44 12.22 36.49
C LEU A 371 -12.56 10.76 36.05
N THR A 372 -12.42 9.81 36.98
CA THR A 372 -12.56 8.38 36.66
C THR A 372 -13.94 8.04 36.08
N GLU A 373 -15.01 8.51 36.70
CA GLU A 373 -16.38 8.30 36.28
C GLU A 373 -16.67 9.03 34.94
N ALA A 374 -16.12 10.24 34.77
CA ALA A 374 -16.26 11.00 33.53
C ALA A 374 -15.56 10.30 32.34
N ILE A 375 -14.43 9.62 32.55
CA ILE A 375 -13.80 8.75 31.56
C ILE A 375 -14.68 7.53 31.28
N ALA A 376 -15.16 6.86 32.33
CA ALA A 376 -16.01 5.67 32.22
C ALA A 376 -17.32 5.93 31.45
N GLN A 377 -18.00 7.02 31.78
CA GLN A 377 -19.27 7.45 31.15
C GLN A 377 -19.04 8.30 29.90
N SER A 378 -17.79 8.61 29.56
CA SER A 378 -17.45 9.46 28.41
C SER A 378 -18.16 10.84 28.42
N CYS A 379 -18.28 11.47 29.59
CA CYS A 379 -19.06 12.72 29.77
C CYS A 379 -18.43 13.91 29.05
N ASP A 380 -19.10 14.47 28.03
CA ASP A 380 -18.57 15.64 27.30
C ASP A 380 -18.53 16.90 28.17
N VAL A 381 -19.52 17.13 29.04
CA VAL A 381 -19.57 18.33 29.91
C VAL A 381 -18.39 18.38 30.87
N TYR A 382 -17.97 17.25 31.40
CA TYR A 382 -16.76 17.19 32.24
C TYR A 382 -15.54 17.64 31.42
N PHE A 383 -15.37 17.05 30.21
CA PHE A 383 -14.20 17.34 29.37
C PHE A 383 -14.24 18.73 28.75
N TYR A 384 -15.41 19.34 28.46
CA TYR A 384 -15.51 20.74 28.09
C TYR A 384 -14.91 21.65 29.15
N GLN A 385 -15.28 21.44 30.43
CA GLN A 385 -14.76 22.23 31.53
C GLN A 385 -13.27 21.94 31.77
N LEU A 386 -12.84 20.69 31.64
CA LEU A 386 -11.44 20.32 31.76
C LEU A 386 -10.60 20.99 30.66
N GLY A 387 -11.10 21.03 29.41
CA GLY A 387 -10.46 21.74 28.31
C GLY A 387 -10.32 23.24 28.54
N ILE A 388 -11.35 23.88 29.12
CA ILE A 388 -11.29 25.31 29.52
C ILE A 388 -10.21 25.52 30.58
N LYS A 389 -10.15 24.65 31.62
CA LYS A 389 -9.16 24.73 32.69
C LYS A 389 -7.73 24.51 32.19
N LEU A 390 -7.55 23.58 31.26
CA LEU A 390 -6.25 23.27 30.66
C LEU A 390 -5.78 24.39 29.73
N GLY A 391 -6.71 24.97 28.99
CA GLY A 391 -6.46 26.02 28.01
C GLY A 391 -5.91 25.49 26.68
N VAL A 392 -6.18 26.22 25.60
CA VAL A 392 -5.78 25.83 24.24
C VAL A 392 -4.26 25.66 24.13
N THR A 393 -3.49 26.63 24.62
CA THR A 393 -2.01 26.63 24.52
C THR A 393 -1.41 25.37 25.10
N SER A 394 -1.80 25.01 26.34
CA SER A 394 -1.29 23.84 27.02
C SER A 394 -1.65 22.52 26.31
N MET A 395 -2.88 22.43 25.76
CA MET A 395 -3.29 21.27 24.98
C MET A 395 -2.46 21.12 23.69
N LEU A 396 -2.14 22.24 23.03
CA LEU A 396 -1.36 22.22 21.79
C LEU A 396 0.12 21.91 22.08
N GLU A 397 0.69 22.48 23.13
CA GLU A 397 2.06 22.19 23.57
C GLU A 397 2.24 20.68 23.85
N ASP A 398 1.46 20.13 24.79
CA ASP A 398 1.55 18.70 25.13
C ASP A 398 1.24 17.79 23.94
N GLY A 399 0.24 18.14 23.12
CA GLY A 399 -0.13 17.36 21.97
C GLY A 399 0.95 17.32 20.89
N ASN A 400 1.66 18.41 20.65
CA ASN A 400 2.78 18.46 19.72
C ASN A 400 4.01 17.74 20.32
N GLU A 401 4.30 17.91 21.62
CA GLU A 401 5.35 17.20 22.33
C GLU A 401 5.16 15.68 22.25
N TRP A 402 3.93 15.19 22.38
CA TRP A 402 3.58 13.77 22.28
C TRP A 402 3.46 13.26 20.84
N GLY A 403 3.75 14.10 19.86
CA GLY A 403 3.86 13.71 18.45
C GLY A 403 2.54 13.54 17.71
N PHE A 404 1.41 14.11 18.19
CA PHE A 404 0.09 13.97 17.54
C PHE A 404 -0.04 14.70 16.21
N ARG A 405 0.98 15.42 15.76
CA ARG A 405 1.03 16.04 14.44
C ARG A 405 1.84 15.23 13.43
N GLY A 406 2.63 14.27 13.89
CA GLY A 406 3.60 13.54 13.08
C GLY A 406 3.07 12.22 12.51
N ARG A 407 4.00 11.52 11.87
CA ARG A 407 3.87 10.10 11.54
C ARG A 407 4.27 9.26 12.76
N THR A 408 3.82 8.03 12.81
CA THR A 408 4.28 7.07 13.83
C THR A 408 5.65 6.53 13.53
N GLY A 409 6.02 6.50 12.24
CA GLY A 409 7.28 5.96 11.76
C GLY A 409 7.25 4.44 11.60
N VAL A 410 6.07 3.85 11.45
CA VAL A 410 5.97 2.43 11.08
C VAL A 410 6.69 2.19 9.75
N ASP A 411 7.40 1.08 9.64
CA ASP A 411 8.18 0.70 8.47
C ASP A 411 7.30 0.19 7.31
N LEU A 412 6.31 1.01 6.95
CA LEU A 412 5.44 0.85 5.80
C LEU A 412 5.45 2.15 4.97
N PRO A 413 5.36 2.07 3.64
CA PRO A 413 5.38 3.24 2.79
C PRO A 413 4.08 4.02 2.91
N SER A 414 4.14 5.30 2.49
CA SER A 414 2.93 6.12 2.30
C SER A 414 2.16 6.48 3.57
N GLU A 415 2.73 6.25 4.78
CA GLU A 415 2.15 6.77 6.01
C GLU A 415 1.99 8.29 5.91
N ILE A 416 0.79 8.81 6.19
CA ILE A 416 0.53 10.25 6.23
C ILE A 416 0.69 10.79 7.66
N PRO A 417 1.17 12.03 7.84
CA PRO A 417 1.19 12.65 9.16
C PRO A 417 -0.23 12.90 9.66
N SER A 418 -0.48 12.73 10.96
CA SER A 418 -1.70 13.22 11.59
C SER A 418 -1.77 14.74 11.59
N GLU A 419 -2.97 15.31 11.70
CA GLU A 419 -3.19 16.75 11.77
C GLU A 419 -3.55 17.18 13.19
N PHE A 420 -2.76 18.10 13.69
CA PHE A 420 -2.97 18.72 14.99
C PHE A 420 -2.46 20.17 14.93
N PRO A 421 -3.14 21.16 15.50
CA PRO A 421 -2.70 22.56 15.43
C PRO A 421 -1.31 22.76 16.06
N THR A 422 -0.48 23.57 15.43
CA THR A 422 0.90 23.82 15.87
C THR A 422 0.99 24.68 17.13
N GLY A 423 0.04 25.59 17.29
CA GLY A 423 -0.01 26.58 18.37
C GLY A 423 -1.22 27.50 18.19
N PRO A 424 -1.44 28.47 19.09
CA PRO A 424 -2.56 29.43 19.00
C PRO A 424 -2.60 30.22 17.69
N GLU A 425 -1.45 30.50 17.08
CA GLU A 425 -1.33 31.16 15.78
C GLU A 425 -1.96 30.39 14.62
N TYR A 426 -2.18 29.08 14.77
CA TYR A 426 -2.96 28.29 13.82
C TYR A 426 -4.40 28.82 13.75
N TYR A 427 -5.02 29.07 14.90
CA TYR A 427 -6.37 29.61 14.98
C TYR A 427 -6.44 31.07 14.53
N ASP A 428 -5.38 31.87 14.75
CA ASP A 428 -5.27 33.22 14.23
C ASP A 428 -5.29 33.25 12.70
N ARG A 429 -4.62 32.28 12.06
CA ARG A 429 -4.65 32.14 10.59
C ARG A 429 -6.01 31.65 10.09
N LEU A 430 -6.63 30.71 10.79
CA LEU A 430 -7.88 30.08 10.36
C LEU A 430 -9.09 31.03 10.51
N TYR A 431 -9.20 31.68 11.65
CA TYR A 431 -10.36 32.51 12.02
C TYR A 431 -10.08 34.01 12.01
N GLY A 432 -8.84 34.41 11.86
CA GLY A 432 -8.36 35.77 12.00
C GLY A 432 -7.88 36.09 13.41
N ALA A 433 -6.83 36.94 13.52
CA ALA A 433 -6.24 37.31 14.80
C ALA A 433 -7.29 37.90 15.76
N ARG A 434 -7.38 37.36 16.98
CA ARG A 434 -8.33 37.74 18.04
C ARG A 434 -9.81 37.53 17.69
N ARG A 435 -10.13 36.77 16.63
CA ARG A 435 -11.53 36.45 16.25
C ARG A 435 -12.00 35.09 16.73
N TRP A 436 -11.12 34.25 17.23
CA TRP A 436 -11.45 32.99 17.89
C TRP A 436 -11.47 33.13 19.41
N THR A 437 -12.15 32.25 20.08
CA THR A 437 -12.31 32.27 21.53
C THR A 437 -11.87 30.95 22.12
N SER A 438 -11.73 30.90 23.46
CA SER A 438 -11.47 29.65 24.18
C SER A 438 -12.53 28.56 23.93
N ALA A 439 -13.62 28.85 23.22
CA ALA A 439 -14.57 27.83 22.78
C ALA A 439 -13.97 26.73 21.88
N VAL A 440 -12.86 27.01 21.18
CA VAL A 440 -12.12 25.96 20.44
C VAL A 440 -11.58 24.87 21.38
N ALA A 441 -11.27 25.22 22.66
CA ALA A 441 -10.84 24.26 23.67
C ALA A 441 -11.90 23.18 23.94
N LEU A 442 -13.19 23.52 23.87
CA LEU A 442 -14.27 22.57 24.13
C LEU A 442 -14.28 21.47 23.06
N ASN A 443 -14.20 21.86 21.78
CA ASN A 443 -14.15 20.90 20.69
C ASN A 443 -12.87 20.06 20.74
N LEU A 444 -11.72 20.70 20.94
CA LEU A 444 -10.43 20.02 21.02
C LEU A 444 -10.39 19.02 22.18
N ALA A 445 -11.00 19.35 23.33
CA ALA A 445 -11.03 18.49 24.51
C ALA A 445 -11.83 17.19 24.31
N ILE A 446 -12.76 17.15 23.37
CA ILE A 446 -13.53 15.94 23.05
C ILE A 446 -13.07 15.27 21.75
N GLY A 447 -11.92 15.68 21.20
CA GLY A 447 -11.34 15.10 20.00
C GLY A 447 -12.08 15.46 18.71
N GLN A 448 -12.62 16.68 18.65
CA GLN A 448 -13.29 17.26 17.49
C GLN A 448 -12.57 18.55 17.06
N GLY A 449 -13.08 19.23 16.06
CA GLY A 449 -12.45 20.43 15.50
C GLY A 449 -11.24 20.09 14.65
N GLU A 450 -10.16 20.82 14.84
CA GLU A 450 -8.94 20.74 14.02
C GLU A 450 -7.97 19.63 14.49
N ASN A 451 -8.51 18.53 14.99
CA ASN A 451 -7.77 17.34 15.43
C ASN A 451 -8.19 16.15 14.55
N ALA A 452 -7.31 15.72 13.66
CA ALA A 452 -7.53 14.59 12.78
C ALA A 452 -6.34 13.61 12.86
N GLN A 453 -6.61 12.41 13.36
CA GLN A 453 -5.60 11.41 13.70
C GLN A 453 -5.71 10.17 12.80
N THR A 454 -4.57 9.57 12.47
CA THR A 454 -4.55 8.21 11.91
C THR A 454 -4.85 7.19 13.00
N LEU A 455 -5.34 6.01 12.60
CA LEU A 455 -5.53 4.91 13.55
C LEU A 455 -4.20 4.55 14.24
N ALA A 456 -3.11 4.47 13.48
CA ALA A 456 -1.79 4.17 14.02
C ALA A 456 -1.37 5.16 15.12
N ASN A 457 -1.62 6.46 14.92
CA ASN A 457 -1.25 7.48 15.91
C ASN A 457 -2.11 7.38 17.18
N MET A 458 -3.38 7.05 17.03
CA MET A 458 -4.23 6.82 18.20
C MET A 458 -3.85 5.53 18.94
N VAL A 459 -3.54 4.44 18.23
CA VAL A 459 -3.05 3.20 18.85
C VAL A 459 -1.74 3.44 19.61
N ARG A 460 -0.85 4.30 19.10
CA ARG A 460 0.38 4.71 19.78
C ARG A 460 0.11 5.35 21.15
N LEU A 461 -0.91 6.21 21.27
CA LEU A 461 -1.31 6.76 22.57
C LEU A 461 -1.68 5.65 23.56
N TYR A 462 -2.49 4.70 23.11
CA TYR A 462 -2.93 3.59 23.96
C TYR A 462 -1.81 2.62 24.29
N GLN A 463 -0.85 2.45 23.38
CA GLN A 463 0.37 1.71 23.64
C GLN A 463 1.18 2.35 24.78
N MET A 464 1.33 3.67 24.81
CA MET A 464 1.98 4.37 25.91
C MET A 464 1.21 4.20 27.24
N LEU A 465 -0.13 4.25 27.20
CA LEU A 465 -0.96 4.01 28.39
C LEU A 465 -0.93 2.54 28.85
N ALA A 466 -0.77 1.60 27.94
CA ALA A 466 -0.63 0.17 28.22
C ALA A 466 0.78 -0.22 28.70
N SER A 467 1.77 0.65 28.58
CA SER A 467 3.16 0.42 29.00
C SER A 467 3.58 1.39 30.11
N ASP A 468 4.76 1.91 30.05
CA ASP A 468 5.37 2.81 31.03
C ASP A 468 5.20 4.31 30.71
N GLY A 469 4.30 4.66 29.78
CA GLY A 469 4.09 6.02 29.30
C GLY A 469 5.05 6.45 28.20
N ARG A 470 5.94 5.56 27.75
CA ARG A 470 6.92 5.81 26.70
C ARG A 470 6.52 5.11 25.40
N VAL A 471 6.81 5.75 24.28
CA VAL A 471 6.57 5.15 22.97
C VAL A 471 7.54 3.99 22.73
N ARG A 472 7.00 2.92 22.15
CA ARG A 472 7.75 1.88 21.44
C ARG A 472 7.37 2.04 19.98
N PRO A 473 8.28 2.49 19.09
CA PRO A 473 7.95 2.68 17.68
C PRO A 473 7.35 1.43 17.08
N ALA A 474 6.20 1.58 16.43
CA ALA A 474 5.55 0.45 15.76
C ALA A 474 6.39 0.01 14.57
N TYR A 475 6.56 -1.32 14.37
CA TYR A 475 7.29 -1.87 13.25
C TYR A 475 6.75 -3.23 12.83
N VAL A 476 6.93 -3.54 11.56
CA VAL A 476 6.55 -4.82 10.94
C VAL A 476 7.77 -5.72 10.73
N VAL A 477 8.92 -5.15 10.40
CA VAL A 477 10.17 -5.92 10.15
C VAL A 477 11.27 -5.47 11.09
N ARG A 478 11.50 -4.18 11.20
CA ARG A 478 12.54 -3.63 12.06
C ARG A 478 12.14 -2.29 12.65
N PRO A 479 12.43 -2.07 13.93
CA PRO A 479 12.08 -0.81 14.57
C PRO A 479 12.83 0.35 13.92
N THR A 480 12.10 1.44 13.71
CA THR A 480 12.71 2.72 13.34
C THR A 480 13.47 3.30 14.53
N THR A 481 14.66 3.81 14.29
CA THR A 481 15.48 4.45 15.32
C THR A 481 15.15 5.94 15.41
N GLY A 482 15.09 6.49 16.62
CA GLY A 482 15.22 7.93 16.84
C GLY A 482 14.04 8.70 17.41
N VAL A 483 12.87 8.10 17.68
CA VAL A 483 11.76 8.83 18.30
C VAL A 483 11.56 8.35 19.75
N SER A 484 12.01 9.15 20.70
CA SER A 484 11.70 8.92 22.13
C SER A 484 10.61 9.92 22.55
N LEU A 485 9.36 9.47 22.58
CA LEU A 485 8.24 10.24 23.10
C LEU A 485 7.81 9.66 24.45
N SER A 486 7.41 10.53 25.37
CA SER A 486 6.93 10.16 26.70
C SER A 486 5.73 11.03 27.06
N LEU A 487 4.76 10.45 27.78
CA LEU A 487 3.66 11.22 28.36
C LEU A 487 4.10 12.03 29.59
N ASP A 488 5.29 11.74 30.14
CA ASP A 488 5.84 12.33 31.36
C ASP A 488 4.87 12.30 32.54
N LEU A 489 4.17 11.18 32.66
CA LEU A 489 3.28 10.87 33.77
C LEU A 489 3.98 10.03 34.83
N ALA A 490 3.64 10.27 36.09
CA ALA A 490 4.05 9.41 37.16
C ALA A 490 3.40 8.01 37.06
N PRO A 491 4.05 6.94 37.55
CA PRO A 491 3.52 5.58 37.45
C PRO A 491 2.09 5.41 38.00
N ASP A 492 1.77 6.10 39.10
CA ASP A 492 0.44 6.11 39.73
C ASP A 492 -0.61 6.81 38.83
N GLN A 493 -0.22 7.83 38.07
CA GLN A 493 -1.09 8.48 37.08
C GLN A 493 -1.40 7.55 35.90
N ILE A 494 -0.41 6.82 35.39
CA ILE A 494 -0.62 5.81 34.36
C ILE A 494 -1.53 4.69 34.89
N ALA A 495 -1.26 4.18 36.08
CA ALA A 495 -2.08 3.16 36.72
C ALA A 495 -3.53 3.64 36.92
N GLY A 496 -3.71 4.88 37.37
CA GLY A 496 -5.04 5.47 37.53
C GLY A 496 -5.80 5.64 36.20
N LEU A 497 -5.12 6.04 35.12
CA LEU A 497 -5.73 6.08 33.78
C LEU A 497 -6.15 4.68 33.31
N ARG A 498 -5.33 3.64 33.54
CA ARG A 498 -5.71 2.26 33.25
C ARG A 498 -6.95 1.83 34.05
N GLN A 499 -7.02 2.16 35.34
CA GLN A 499 -8.21 1.88 36.16
C GLN A 499 -9.46 2.58 35.61
N ALA A 500 -9.33 3.83 35.15
CA ALA A 500 -10.44 4.53 34.54
C ALA A 500 -10.85 3.87 33.19
N MET A 501 -9.89 3.36 32.41
CA MET A 501 -10.15 2.62 31.16
C MET A 501 -10.78 1.23 31.42
N ILE A 502 -10.41 0.56 32.53
CA ILE A 502 -11.09 -0.67 33.00
C ILE A 502 -12.54 -0.33 33.31
N ALA A 503 -12.81 0.76 34.02
CA ALA A 503 -14.18 1.18 34.36
C ALA A 503 -15.02 1.47 33.11
N VAL A 504 -14.44 1.92 31.98
CA VAL A 504 -15.17 2.06 30.69
C VAL A 504 -15.75 0.72 30.24
N VAL A 505 -15.00 -0.37 30.40
CA VAL A 505 -15.39 -1.71 29.97
C VAL A 505 -16.27 -2.41 30.99
N GLU A 506 -15.97 -2.27 32.28
CA GLU A 506 -16.72 -2.96 33.33
C GLU A 506 -18.08 -2.33 33.60
N GLN A 507 -18.17 -1.00 33.61
CA GLN A 507 -19.35 -0.26 34.10
C GLN A 507 -19.80 0.85 33.12
N GLY A 508 -18.93 1.25 32.18
CA GLY A 508 -19.12 2.41 31.32
C GLY A 508 -19.68 2.10 29.95
N THR A 509 -19.25 2.91 28.97
CA THR A 509 -19.77 2.90 27.61
C THR A 509 -19.44 1.63 26.82
N ALA A 510 -18.46 0.83 27.24
CA ALA A 510 -18.09 -0.43 26.56
C ALA A 510 -18.51 -1.69 27.34
N ARG A 511 -19.39 -1.58 28.34
CA ARG A 511 -19.80 -2.74 29.18
C ARG A 511 -20.35 -3.92 28.39
N GLY A 512 -20.98 -3.68 27.26
CA GLY A 512 -21.50 -4.72 26.35
C GLY A 512 -20.42 -5.51 25.61
N SER A 513 -19.15 -5.10 25.74
CA SER A 513 -18.00 -5.79 25.14
C SER A 513 -17.06 -6.36 26.21
N ARG A 514 -17.49 -6.39 27.47
CA ARG A 514 -16.77 -7.00 28.56
C ARG A 514 -16.57 -8.48 28.30
N LEU A 515 -15.33 -8.93 28.36
CA LEU A 515 -14.99 -10.36 28.30
C LEU A 515 -15.26 -11.02 29.66
N THR A 516 -15.69 -12.27 29.65
CA THR A 516 -15.89 -13.06 30.87
C THR A 516 -14.60 -13.69 31.38
N SER A 517 -13.64 -13.88 30.49
CA SER A 517 -12.37 -14.59 30.72
C SER A 517 -11.21 -13.67 31.11
N LEU A 518 -11.36 -12.36 30.92
CA LEU A 518 -10.23 -11.42 30.96
C LEU A 518 -10.70 -10.00 31.30
N THR A 519 -9.98 -9.32 32.19
CA THR A 519 -10.12 -7.87 32.37
C THR A 519 -9.39 -7.14 31.26
N MET A 520 -10.08 -6.27 30.55
CA MET A 520 -9.50 -5.39 29.53
C MET A 520 -9.74 -3.93 29.85
N ALA A 521 -8.88 -3.06 29.33
CA ALA A 521 -8.99 -1.62 29.41
C ALA A 521 -9.23 -1.04 28.03
N GLY A 522 -10.06 -0.02 27.89
CA GLY A 522 -10.30 0.57 26.58
C GLY A 522 -11.15 1.83 26.62
N LYS A 523 -11.40 2.43 25.43
CA LYS A 523 -12.23 3.61 25.29
C LYS A 523 -12.98 3.62 23.96
N THR A 524 -14.29 3.88 24.03
CA THR A 524 -15.17 4.13 22.89
C THR A 524 -14.99 5.56 22.38
N GLY A 525 -15.14 5.75 21.08
CA GLY A 525 -15.23 7.04 20.43
C GLY A 525 -16.29 7.05 19.33
N SER A 526 -16.98 8.18 19.18
CA SER A 526 -17.82 8.48 18.02
C SER A 526 -17.28 9.76 17.41
N ALA A 527 -16.87 9.69 16.15
CA ALA A 527 -16.31 10.82 15.42
C ALA A 527 -17.38 11.41 14.50
N GLN A 528 -17.73 12.67 14.72
CA GLN A 528 -18.69 13.38 13.88
C GLN A 528 -18.21 13.39 12.43
N ASN A 529 -19.14 13.14 11.51
CA ASN A 529 -18.89 13.12 10.08
C ASN A 529 -19.92 14.00 9.37
N PRO A 530 -19.49 15.11 8.71
CA PRO A 530 -20.40 16.01 8.01
C PRO A 530 -21.04 15.39 6.75
N HIS A 531 -20.52 14.24 6.29
CA HIS A 531 -20.95 13.59 5.06
C HIS A 531 -21.77 12.31 5.27
N GLY A 532 -22.18 12.01 6.51
CA GLY A 532 -22.95 10.81 6.82
C GLY A 532 -22.98 10.49 8.31
N PRO A 533 -23.37 9.27 8.66
CA PRO A 533 -23.32 8.81 10.05
C PRO A 533 -21.92 8.92 10.65
N ASP A 534 -21.83 9.06 11.96
CA ASP A 534 -20.58 9.13 12.69
C ASP A 534 -19.72 7.88 12.49
N HIS A 535 -18.40 8.03 12.56
CA HIS A 535 -17.46 6.90 12.57
C HIS A 535 -17.34 6.34 13.98
N GLY A 536 -17.30 5.01 14.09
CA GLY A 536 -17.10 4.33 15.37
C GLY A 536 -15.63 4.02 15.61
N TRP A 537 -15.13 4.34 16.81
CA TRP A 537 -13.81 3.99 17.29
C TRP A 537 -13.89 3.14 18.53
N PHE A 538 -13.02 2.16 18.65
CA PHE A 538 -12.67 1.56 19.91
C PHE A 538 -11.20 1.21 19.94
N ILE A 539 -10.50 1.58 21.02
CA ILE A 539 -9.12 1.18 21.26
C ILE A 539 -9.02 0.63 22.67
N GLY A 540 -8.43 -0.53 22.80
CA GLY A 540 -8.26 -1.21 24.08
C GLY A 540 -7.04 -2.10 24.12
N PHE A 541 -6.74 -2.61 25.29
CA PHE A 541 -5.64 -3.54 25.52
C PHE A 541 -5.99 -4.57 26.60
N GLY A 542 -5.29 -5.68 26.56
CA GLY A 542 -5.44 -6.77 27.51
C GLY A 542 -4.19 -7.64 27.66
N PRO A 543 -4.07 -8.39 28.78
CA PRO A 543 -4.78 -8.20 30.05
C PRO A 543 -4.55 -6.81 30.62
N ALA A 544 -5.51 -6.22 31.32
CA ALA A 544 -5.39 -4.84 31.82
C ALA A 544 -4.27 -4.66 32.83
N GLU A 545 -3.97 -5.69 33.63
CA GLU A 545 -2.93 -5.69 34.65
C GLU A 545 -1.52 -5.78 34.03
N LYS A 546 -1.35 -6.59 33.01
CA LYS A 546 -0.09 -6.82 32.31
C LYS A 546 -0.36 -6.85 30.78
N PRO A 547 -0.46 -5.70 30.14
CA PRO A 547 -0.83 -5.64 28.74
C PRO A 547 0.16 -6.36 27.81
N GLU A 548 -0.37 -7.26 26.97
CA GLU A 548 0.39 -8.03 25.99
C GLU A 548 0.01 -7.62 24.55
N ILE A 549 -1.19 -7.08 24.38
CA ILE A 549 -1.68 -6.60 23.09
C ILE A 549 -2.51 -5.32 23.25
N VAL A 550 -2.29 -4.36 22.38
CA VAL A 550 -3.15 -3.19 22.16
C VAL A 550 -3.81 -3.34 20.80
N VAL A 551 -5.12 -3.19 20.75
CA VAL A 551 -5.89 -3.26 19.51
C VAL A 551 -6.72 -2.00 19.35
N GLY A 552 -6.58 -1.33 18.23
CA GLY A 552 -7.43 -0.21 17.84
C GLY A 552 -8.19 -0.52 16.55
N ALA A 553 -9.45 -0.13 16.51
CA ALA A 553 -10.25 -0.22 15.30
C ALA A 553 -11.07 1.05 15.07
N ILE A 554 -11.23 1.37 13.79
CA ILE A 554 -12.18 2.35 13.28
C ILE A 554 -13.06 1.70 12.24
N VAL A 555 -14.37 1.92 12.34
CA VAL A 555 -15.34 1.51 11.32
C VAL A 555 -16.10 2.75 10.86
N GLU A 556 -15.98 3.06 9.57
CA GLU A 556 -16.65 4.21 8.98
C GLU A 556 -18.17 4.03 9.04
N PHE A 557 -18.89 5.09 9.40
CA PHE A 557 -20.37 5.12 9.46
C PHE A 557 -21.01 4.14 10.45
N ALA A 558 -20.27 3.63 11.42
CA ALA A 558 -20.78 2.73 12.45
C ALA A 558 -21.65 3.41 13.52
N GLN A 559 -21.85 4.73 13.42
CA GLN A 559 -22.59 5.61 14.34
C GLN A 559 -21.93 5.73 15.71
N HIS A 560 -21.66 4.61 16.39
CA HIS A 560 -21.14 4.60 17.75
C HIS A 560 -19.95 3.65 17.92
N GLY A 561 -18.98 4.06 18.75
CA GLY A 561 -17.84 3.22 19.11
C GLY A 561 -18.22 1.94 19.86
N THR A 562 -19.41 1.88 20.46
CA THR A 562 -19.95 0.68 21.08
C THR A 562 -20.18 -0.46 20.09
N ALA A 563 -20.44 -0.15 18.81
CA ALA A 563 -20.57 -1.15 17.75
C ALA A 563 -19.21 -1.76 17.35
N VAL A 564 -18.12 -1.04 17.57
CA VAL A 564 -16.74 -1.48 17.23
C VAL A 564 -16.09 -2.24 18.39
N ALA A 565 -16.47 -1.94 19.62
CA ALA A 565 -15.85 -2.51 20.82
C ALA A 565 -15.85 -4.05 20.86
N PRO A 566 -16.90 -4.78 20.44
CA PRO A 566 -16.86 -6.25 20.42
C PRO A 566 -15.80 -6.84 19.48
N LEU A 567 -15.54 -6.19 18.33
CA LEU A 567 -14.49 -6.61 17.41
C LEU A 567 -13.12 -6.59 18.11
N VAL A 568 -12.80 -5.49 18.76
CA VAL A 568 -11.52 -5.32 19.46
C VAL A 568 -11.41 -6.28 20.66
N ALA A 569 -12.48 -6.42 21.45
CA ALA A 569 -12.50 -7.32 22.59
C ALA A 569 -12.20 -8.78 22.18
N ARG A 570 -12.90 -9.27 21.16
CA ARG A 570 -12.67 -10.62 20.63
C ARG A 570 -11.29 -10.79 20.00
N THR A 571 -10.77 -9.78 19.31
CA THR A 571 -9.40 -9.81 18.77
C THR A 571 -8.37 -9.97 19.88
N ILE A 572 -8.53 -9.26 21.02
CA ILE A 572 -7.68 -9.39 22.20
C ILE A 572 -7.79 -10.80 22.77
N ALA A 573 -9.02 -11.31 22.96
CA ALA A 573 -9.27 -12.64 23.49
C ALA A 573 -8.69 -13.73 22.59
N HIS A 574 -8.87 -13.63 21.29
CA HIS A 574 -8.34 -14.56 20.29
C HIS A 574 -6.80 -14.65 20.36
N TYR A 575 -6.13 -13.50 20.36
CA TYR A 575 -4.66 -13.45 20.47
C TYR A 575 -4.14 -14.09 21.75
N LEU A 576 -4.85 -13.91 22.86
CA LEU A 576 -4.47 -14.46 24.16
C LEU A 576 -4.91 -15.92 24.36
N GLY A 577 -5.63 -16.51 23.39
CA GLY A 577 -6.11 -17.89 23.47
C GLY A 577 -7.14 -18.11 24.59
N VAL A 578 -7.93 -17.09 24.94
CA VAL A 578 -8.97 -17.16 25.97
C VAL A 578 -10.37 -17.11 25.37
N ASP A 579 -11.39 -17.43 26.18
CA ASP A 579 -12.78 -17.42 25.72
C ASP A 579 -13.18 -16.02 25.21
N GLU A 580 -13.68 -15.97 23.98
CA GLU A 580 -14.12 -14.76 23.27
C GLU A 580 -15.53 -14.31 23.67
N SER A 581 -16.18 -15.00 24.60
CA SER A 581 -17.53 -14.68 25.04
C SER A 581 -17.59 -13.31 25.68
N VAL A 582 -18.39 -12.41 25.11
CA VAL A 582 -18.73 -11.13 25.70
C VAL A 582 -19.96 -11.25 26.60
N ALA A 583 -19.98 -10.52 27.70
CA ALA A 583 -21.11 -10.54 28.65
C ALA A 583 -22.41 -10.21 27.92
N ALA A 584 -23.41 -11.06 28.07
CA ALA A 584 -24.68 -10.97 27.34
C ALA A 584 -25.38 -9.62 27.56
N GLY A 585 -25.50 -8.84 26.49
CA GLY A 585 -26.21 -7.55 26.49
C GLY A 585 -26.53 -7.04 25.08
N LEU A 586 -25.76 -7.42 24.08
CA LEU A 586 -26.02 -7.08 22.67
C LEU A 586 -25.54 -8.25 21.79
N ARG A 587 -26.49 -9.08 21.35
CA ARG A 587 -26.25 -9.97 20.21
C ARG A 587 -26.14 -9.08 18.97
N VAL A 588 -24.94 -8.66 18.63
CA VAL A 588 -24.63 -8.31 17.23
C VAL A 588 -24.66 -9.64 16.50
N ALA A 589 -25.68 -9.85 15.67
CA ALA A 589 -25.78 -11.01 14.80
C ALA A 589 -24.54 -10.98 13.89
N LEU A 590 -23.57 -11.85 14.17
CA LEU A 590 -22.55 -12.20 13.19
C LEU A 590 -23.25 -13.01 12.10
N PRO A 591 -22.92 -12.81 10.82
CA PRO A 591 -23.36 -13.73 9.78
C PRO A 591 -22.87 -15.12 10.15
N THR A 592 -23.83 -16.06 10.32
CA THR A 592 -23.55 -17.48 10.53
C THR A 592 -22.73 -18.02 9.39
N ASP A 593 -21.72 -18.85 9.73
CA ASP A 593 -20.92 -19.76 8.91
C ASP A 593 -21.31 -19.87 7.42
N SER A 594 -20.86 -18.92 6.64
CA SER A 594 -20.63 -19.11 5.23
C SER A 594 -19.18 -18.68 4.99
N ALA A 595 -18.35 -19.65 4.59
CA ALA A 595 -17.01 -19.37 4.11
C ALA A 595 -17.05 -18.15 3.19
N PRO A 596 -16.06 -17.25 3.24
CA PRO A 596 -16.03 -16.09 2.34
C PRO A 596 -16.14 -16.63 0.92
N GLN A 597 -17.30 -16.40 0.30
CA GLN A 597 -17.42 -16.66 -1.12
C GLN A 597 -16.37 -15.78 -1.81
N PRO A 598 -15.53 -16.33 -2.69
CA PRO A 598 -14.65 -15.51 -3.50
C PRO A 598 -15.56 -14.46 -4.15
N PHE A 599 -15.16 -13.19 -4.02
CA PHE A 599 -15.85 -12.04 -4.58
C PHE A 599 -16.19 -12.33 -6.05
N GLN A 600 -17.42 -12.78 -6.30
CA GLN A 600 -17.93 -12.98 -7.65
C GLN A 600 -18.15 -11.57 -8.21
N LEU A 601 -17.31 -11.20 -9.16
CA LEU A 601 -17.59 -10.07 -10.05
C LEU A 601 -19.02 -10.22 -10.56
N PRO A 602 -19.86 -9.18 -10.54
CA PRO A 602 -21.16 -9.23 -11.19
C PRO A 602 -20.94 -9.62 -12.65
N ILE A 603 -21.49 -10.76 -13.03
CA ILE A 603 -21.55 -11.18 -14.42
C ILE A 603 -22.44 -10.15 -15.11
N LEU A 604 -21.83 -9.23 -15.85
CA LEU A 604 -22.57 -8.30 -16.70
C LEU A 604 -23.38 -9.16 -17.69
N PRO A 605 -24.70 -8.91 -17.85
CA PRO A 605 -25.48 -9.62 -18.85
C PRO A 605 -24.88 -9.38 -20.23
N ARG A 606 -24.68 -10.43 -21.01
CA ARG A 606 -24.33 -10.35 -22.42
C ARG A 606 -25.38 -9.48 -23.12
N SER A 607 -25.01 -8.26 -23.48
CA SER A 607 -25.86 -7.45 -24.35
C SER A 607 -25.61 -7.85 -25.79
N ASP A 608 -26.46 -8.71 -26.34
CA ASP A 608 -26.75 -8.74 -27.76
C ASP A 608 -27.62 -7.51 -28.07
N SER A 609 -27.01 -6.41 -28.41
CA SER A 609 -27.59 -5.38 -29.31
C SER A 609 -26.56 -4.28 -29.57
N LEU A 610 -25.88 -4.44 -30.69
CA LEU A 610 -25.24 -3.34 -31.39
C LEU A 610 -26.33 -2.34 -31.84
N ARG A 611 -26.38 -1.17 -31.23
CA ARG A 611 -26.90 0.04 -31.86
C ARG A 611 -25.93 1.20 -31.60
N SER A 612 -25.52 1.76 -32.72
CA SER A 612 -24.68 2.93 -32.92
C SER A 612 -25.09 4.12 -32.03
N ILE A 613 -24.15 4.64 -31.22
CA ILE A 613 -24.22 6.01 -30.70
C ILE A 613 -22.86 6.65 -30.98
N GLN A 614 -22.89 7.73 -31.74
CA GLN A 614 -21.76 8.60 -32.07
C GLN A 614 -21.25 9.30 -30.78
N PRO A 615 -19.94 9.55 -30.66
CA PRO A 615 -19.39 10.28 -29.54
C PRO A 615 -19.69 11.78 -29.65
N PRO A 616 -19.99 12.47 -28.55
CA PRO A 616 -19.97 13.93 -28.54
C PRO A 616 -18.53 14.43 -28.47
N THR A 617 -18.25 15.38 -29.32
CA THR A 617 -17.04 16.17 -29.41
C THR A 617 -16.88 17.12 -28.23
N ASP A 618 -15.65 17.11 -27.69
CA ASP A 618 -14.87 18.25 -27.18
C ASP A 618 -15.41 19.16 -26.07
N THR A 619 -14.64 19.24 -24.99
CA THR A 619 -13.86 20.43 -24.60
C THR A 619 -13.07 20.17 -23.32
N LEU A 620 -11.75 19.97 -23.46
CA LEU A 620 -10.78 20.09 -22.39
C LEU A 620 -10.75 21.55 -21.89
N ARG A 621 -11.27 21.81 -20.69
CA ARG A 621 -10.94 23.05 -19.95
C ARG A 621 -9.70 22.80 -19.12
N VAL A 622 -8.60 23.37 -19.56
CA VAL A 622 -7.37 23.53 -18.80
C VAL A 622 -7.65 24.53 -17.67
N ILE A 623 -7.48 24.11 -16.43
CA ILE A 623 -7.49 25.00 -15.25
C ILE A 623 -6.04 25.46 -15.06
N PRO A 624 -5.77 26.78 -15.03
CA PRO A 624 -4.43 27.29 -14.78
C PRO A 624 -4.05 27.14 -13.30
N PRO A 625 -2.73 27.01 -12.98
CA PRO A 625 -2.24 26.92 -11.62
C PRO A 625 -2.42 28.25 -10.87
N PRO A 626 -2.56 28.22 -9.53
CA PRO A 626 -2.69 29.44 -8.73
C PRO A 626 -1.36 30.22 -8.68
N PRO A 627 -1.42 31.56 -8.54
CA PRO A 627 -0.23 32.38 -8.55
C PRO A 627 0.58 32.22 -7.26
N THR A 628 1.89 32.10 -7.43
CA THR A 628 2.89 32.22 -6.38
C THR A 628 2.89 33.62 -5.77
N ARG A 629 2.69 33.70 -4.46
CA ARG A 629 3.24 34.73 -3.57
C ARG A 629 3.64 34.13 -2.25
#